data_5974edbb3f9b83f73bad9d8dc33bae6b
#
_entry.id   5974edbb3f9b83f73bad9d8dc33bae6b
#
_cell.length_a   1.000
_cell.length_b   1.000
_cell.length_c   1.000
_cell.angle_alpha   90.00
_cell.angle_beta   90.00
_cell.angle_gamma   90.00
#
_symmetry.space_group_name_H-M   'P 1'
#
loop_
_entity.id
_entity.type
_entity.pdbx_description
1 polymer ?
#
loop_
_entity_poly.entity_id
_entity_poly.type
_entity_poly.pdbx_seq_one_letter_code
_entity_poly.pdbx_strand_id
1 'polypeptide(L)'
;MSSSIVLHLPQASTFLSEDLLQDFFLSDQELQEELNRITDHATDRIFQQVFPEAKAIVFPVSRIIVDPERFSDDSQERMSQVGMGVTYTKGSLLQPLR
;
A
#
# COMPACT_ATOMS: atom_id res chain seq x y z
N MET A 1 -6.80 -3.14 31.49
CA MET A 1 -7.91 -2.47 30.81
C MET A 1 -7.66 -2.49 29.32
N SER A 2 -8.58 -3.02 28.55
CA SER A 2 -8.43 -3.06 27.10
C SER A 2 -8.69 -1.67 26.49
N SER A 3 -7.92 -1.32 25.46
CA SER A 3 -8.14 -0.09 24.72
C SER A 3 -9.38 -0.19 23.84
N SER A 4 -10.15 0.89 23.73
CA SER A 4 -11.22 1.02 22.75
C SER A 4 -10.73 1.48 21.38
N ILE A 5 -9.43 1.76 21.24
CA ILE A 5 -8.83 2.25 20.00
C ILE A 5 -8.43 1.07 19.13
N VAL A 6 -8.82 1.13 17.85
CA VAL A 6 -8.38 0.18 16.83
C VAL A 6 -7.58 0.97 15.80
N LEU A 7 -6.36 0.50 15.50
CA LEU A 7 -5.49 1.10 14.49
C LEU A 7 -5.69 0.40 13.16
N HIS A 8 -5.91 1.19 12.10
CA HIS A 8 -5.98 0.68 10.73
C HIS A 8 -4.79 1.22 9.93
N LEU A 9 -3.93 0.31 9.47
CA LEU A 9 -2.66 0.63 8.81
C LEU A 9 -2.63 -0.02 7.42
N PRO A 10 -3.34 0.57 6.44
CA PRO A 10 -3.56 -0.08 5.14
C PRO A 10 -2.36 -0.04 4.20
N GLN A 11 -1.40 0.86 4.41
CA GLN A 11 -0.37 1.17 3.41
C GLN A 11 1.05 1.08 3.98
N ALA A 12 1.25 0.36 5.08
CA ALA A 12 2.54 0.25 5.76
C ALA A 12 3.43 -0.87 5.22
N SER A 13 2.88 -1.85 4.50
CA SER A 13 3.62 -3.02 4.04
C SER A 13 4.35 -2.78 2.72
N THR A 14 5.55 -3.35 2.60
CA THR A 14 6.30 -3.43 1.34
C THR A 14 6.30 -4.84 0.77
N PHE A 15 5.55 -5.77 1.36
CA PHE A 15 5.57 -7.17 0.96
C PHE A 15 5.02 -7.36 -0.46
N LEU A 16 5.82 -8.06 -1.29
CA LEU A 16 5.47 -8.48 -2.64
C LEU A 16 5.79 -9.97 -2.79
N SER A 17 4.85 -10.74 -3.34
CA SER A 17 5.15 -12.13 -3.67
C SER A 17 5.98 -12.20 -4.97
N GLU A 18 6.86 -13.19 -5.07
CA GLU A 18 7.72 -13.36 -6.26
C GLU A 18 6.92 -13.54 -7.54
N ASP A 19 5.79 -14.25 -7.46
CA ASP A 19 4.92 -14.49 -8.61
C ASP A 19 4.38 -13.20 -9.22
N LEU A 20 4.13 -12.19 -8.38
CA LEU A 20 3.58 -10.92 -8.81
C LEU A 20 4.65 -9.95 -9.33
N LEU A 21 5.91 -10.15 -8.97
CA LEU A 21 7.01 -9.30 -9.47
C LEU A 21 7.13 -9.35 -10.99
N GLN A 22 6.80 -10.48 -11.59
CA GLN A 22 6.89 -10.66 -13.04
C GLN A 22 5.87 -9.83 -13.81
N ASP A 23 4.81 -9.38 -13.16
CA ASP A 23 3.75 -8.57 -13.79
C ASP A 23 4.15 -7.09 -13.94
N PHE A 24 5.24 -6.67 -13.30
CA PHE A 24 5.67 -5.28 -13.34
C PHE A 24 6.70 -5.04 -14.44
N PHE A 25 6.58 -3.89 -15.11
CA PHE A 25 7.52 -3.46 -16.15
C PHE A 25 8.81 -2.89 -15.59
N LEU A 26 8.85 -2.60 -14.28
CA LEU A 26 9.99 -1.95 -13.65
C LEU A 26 11.11 -2.95 -13.34
N SER A 27 12.36 -2.50 -13.37
CA SER A 27 13.48 -3.25 -12.82
C SER A 27 13.33 -3.37 -11.29
N ASP A 28 14.11 -4.28 -10.68
CA ASP A 28 14.08 -4.45 -9.23
C ASP A 28 14.40 -3.14 -8.51
N GLN A 29 15.38 -2.38 -9.00
CA GLN A 29 15.74 -1.09 -8.41
C GLN A 29 14.62 -0.06 -8.55
N GLU A 30 14.03 0.04 -9.73
CA GLU A 30 12.91 0.96 -9.98
C GLU A 30 11.70 0.62 -9.10
N LEU A 31 11.44 -0.68 -8.92
CA LEU A 31 10.34 -1.13 -8.07
C LEU A 31 10.60 -0.77 -6.60
N GLN A 32 11.83 -0.96 -6.11
CA GLN A 32 12.19 -0.57 -4.75
C GLN A 32 12.04 0.93 -4.52
N GLU A 33 12.44 1.73 -5.49
CA GLU A 33 12.29 3.19 -5.42
C GLU A 33 10.81 3.58 -5.35
N GLU A 34 9.95 2.95 -6.16
CA GLU A 34 8.51 3.21 -6.12
C GLU A 34 7.90 2.78 -4.80
N LEU A 35 8.26 1.61 -4.28
CA LEU A 35 7.79 1.14 -2.98
C LEU A 35 8.15 2.13 -1.86
N ASN A 36 9.36 2.69 -1.91
CA ASN A 36 9.79 3.68 -0.92
C ASN A 36 8.95 4.96 -0.99
N ARG A 37 8.51 5.36 -2.19
CA ARG A 37 7.69 6.55 -2.37
C ARG A 37 6.25 6.39 -1.88
N ILE A 38 5.67 5.19 -2.03
CA ILE A 38 4.23 4.98 -1.79
C ILE A 38 3.91 4.29 -0.47
N THR A 39 4.91 3.76 0.24
CA THR A 39 4.69 3.05 1.49
C THR A 39 4.71 4.03 2.67
N ASP A 40 3.75 3.89 3.58
CA ASP A 40 3.73 4.60 4.85
C ASP A 40 4.67 3.89 5.84
N HIS A 41 5.98 4.12 5.66
CA HIS A 41 7.02 3.42 6.41
C HIS A 41 6.91 3.63 7.91
N ALA A 42 7.04 2.53 8.66
CA ALA A 42 7.08 2.51 10.12
C ALA A 42 5.83 3.07 10.81
N THR A 43 4.74 3.35 10.08
CA THR A 43 3.50 3.83 10.70
C THR A 43 2.95 2.81 11.71
N ASP A 44 3.05 1.52 11.41
CA ASP A 44 2.65 0.45 12.31
C ASP A 44 3.40 0.52 13.65
N ARG A 45 4.73 0.71 13.61
CA ARG A 45 5.55 0.81 14.82
C ARG A 45 5.29 2.09 15.59
N ILE A 46 5.16 3.23 14.89
CA ILE A 46 4.91 4.53 15.51
C ILE A 46 3.60 4.51 16.28
N PHE A 47 2.52 4.08 15.64
CA PHE A 47 1.21 4.05 16.27
C PHE A 47 1.11 3.02 17.38
N GLN A 48 1.77 1.87 17.24
CA GLN A 48 1.79 0.86 18.30
C GLN A 48 2.59 1.30 19.52
N GLN A 49 3.62 2.14 19.36
CA GLN A 49 4.35 2.73 20.49
C GLN A 49 3.50 3.76 21.24
N VAL A 50 2.70 4.54 20.52
CA VAL A 50 1.82 5.56 21.11
C VAL A 50 0.60 4.91 21.77
N PHE A 51 0.07 3.86 21.16
CA PHE A 51 -1.13 3.16 21.62
C PHE A 51 -0.85 1.66 21.82
N PRO A 52 -0.01 1.28 22.81
CA PRO A 52 0.44 -0.11 22.95
C PRO A 52 -0.67 -1.11 23.24
N GLU A 53 -1.81 -0.65 23.79
CA GLU A 53 -2.96 -1.52 24.10
C GLU A 53 -3.98 -1.57 22.97
N ALA A 54 -3.79 -0.76 21.92
CA ALA A 54 -4.72 -0.73 20.79
C ALA A 54 -4.54 -1.98 19.91
N LYS A 55 -5.65 -2.47 19.39
CA LYS A 55 -5.62 -3.53 18.40
C LYS A 55 -5.27 -2.93 17.04
N ALA A 56 -4.22 -3.44 16.40
CA ALA A 56 -3.79 -2.98 15.09
C ALA A 56 -4.26 -3.94 13.99
N ILE A 57 -4.78 -3.36 12.90
CA ILE A 57 -5.11 -4.09 11.68
C ILE A 57 -4.17 -3.58 10.61
N VAL A 58 -3.17 -4.40 10.24
CA VAL A 58 -2.15 -4.05 9.26
C VAL A 58 -2.44 -4.84 7.97
N PHE A 59 -2.60 -4.14 6.86
CA PHE A 59 -2.78 -4.80 5.57
C PHE A 59 -1.45 -5.48 5.18
N PRO A 60 -1.45 -6.81 4.88
CA PRO A 60 -0.22 -7.60 4.85
C PRO A 60 0.62 -7.45 3.58
N VAL A 61 0.09 -6.85 2.51
CA VAL A 61 0.82 -6.69 1.25
C VAL A 61 0.97 -5.23 0.89
N SER A 62 1.96 -4.93 -0.01
CA SER A 62 2.16 -3.57 -0.49
C SER A 62 0.93 -3.05 -1.25
N ARG A 63 0.63 -1.77 -1.09
CA ARG A 63 -0.42 -1.09 -1.84
C ARG A 63 -0.22 -1.11 -3.35
N ILE A 64 1.00 -1.35 -3.83
CA ILE A 64 1.27 -1.45 -5.26
C ILE A 64 0.59 -2.67 -5.89
N ILE A 65 0.34 -3.71 -5.09
CA ILE A 65 -0.39 -4.91 -5.52
C ILE A 65 -1.89 -4.63 -5.55
N VAL A 66 -2.41 -4.21 -4.42
CA VAL A 66 -3.81 -3.82 -4.25
C VAL A 66 -3.88 -2.77 -3.14
N ASP A 67 -4.59 -1.67 -3.37
CA ASP A 67 -4.72 -0.61 -2.38
C ASP A 67 -6.08 -0.71 -1.70
N PRO A 68 -6.14 -1.09 -0.40
CA PRO A 68 -7.39 -1.27 0.32
C PRO A 68 -8.14 0.05 0.59
N GLU A 69 -7.48 1.20 0.37
CA GLU A 69 -8.09 2.52 0.54
C GLU A 69 -8.81 3.01 -0.72
N ARG A 70 -8.87 2.20 -1.80
CA ARG A 70 -9.50 2.56 -3.06
C ARG A 70 -10.82 1.83 -3.23
N PHE A 71 -11.76 2.46 -3.96
CA PHE A 71 -12.97 1.78 -4.42
C PHE A 71 -12.59 0.66 -5.39
N SER A 72 -13.25 -0.50 -5.27
CA SER A 72 -12.98 -1.64 -6.13
C SER A 72 -13.43 -1.40 -7.58
N ASP A 73 -14.42 -0.53 -7.77
CA ASP A 73 -14.89 -0.12 -9.10
C ASP A 73 -14.14 1.16 -9.50
N ASP A 74 -13.32 1.08 -10.55
CA ASP A 74 -12.54 2.22 -11.03
C ASP A 74 -13.42 3.39 -11.48
N SER A 75 -14.67 3.16 -11.89
CA SER A 75 -15.58 4.23 -12.25
C SER A 75 -15.95 5.12 -11.06
N GLN A 76 -15.82 4.62 -9.83
CA GLN A 76 -16.08 5.33 -8.59
C GLN A 76 -14.80 5.85 -7.92
N GLU A 77 -13.63 5.47 -8.45
CA GLU A 77 -12.35 5.78 -7.84
C GLU A 77 -11.61 6.85 -8.65
N ARG A 78 -11.48 8.05 -8.08
CA ARG A 78 -10.85 9.19 -8.77
C ARG A 78 -9.38 8.91 -9.10
N MET A 79 -8.65 8.17 -8.25
CA MET A 79 -7.25 7.86 -8.47
C MET A 79 -7.02 6.92 -9.64
N SER A 80 -8.06 6.22 -10.12
CA SER A 80 -7.94 5.38 -11.32
C SER A 80 -7.59 6.20 -12.57
N GLN A 81 -7.95 7.48 -12.60
CA GLN A 81 -7.65 8.38 -13.72
C GLN A 81 -6.15 8.62 -13.89
N VAL A 82 -5.37 8.48 -12.82
CA VAL A 82 -3.91 8.58 -12.85
C VAL A 82 -3.23 7.21 -12.71
N GLY A 83 -3.99 6.13 -12.90
CA GLY A 83 -3.47 4.76 -12.85
C GLY A 83 -3.21 4.23 -11.45
N MET A 84 -3.78 4.84 -10.41
CA MET A 84 -3.61 4.46 -9.01
C MET A 84 -4.95 4.10 -8.35
N GLY A 85 -5.79 3.33 -9.05
CA GLY A 85 -7.01 2.76 -8.49
C GLY A 85 -6.70 1.64 -7.50
N VAL A 86 -7.66 0.73 -7.29
CA VAL A 86 -7.45 -0.40 -6.37
C VAL A 86 -6.28 -1.27 -6.81
N THR A 87 -6.12 -1.45 -8.12
CA THR A 87 -4.96 -2.11 -8.73
C THR A 87 -4.18 -1.06 -9.54
N TYR A 88 -2.95 -0.78 -9.12
CA TYR A 88 -2.16 0.25 -9.77
C TYR A 88 -1.67 -0.20 -11.15
N THR A 89 -1.87 0.64 -12.15
CA THR A 89 -1.30 0.48 -13.50
C THR A 89 -0.19 1.49 -13.77
N LYS A 90 -0.14 2.57 -12.97
CA LYS A 90 0.91 3.59 -13.03
C LYS A 90 1.43 3.87 -11.63
N GLY A 91 2.71 4.24 -11.54
CA GLY A 91 3.33 4.63 -10.30
C GLY A 91 3.09 6.10 -9.95
N SER A 92 3.69 6.54 -8.84
CA SER A 92 3.56 7.91 -8.31
C SER A 92 4.08 8.97 -9.25
N LEU A 93 4.97 8.61 -10.19
CA LEU A 93 5.52 9.51 -11.21
C LEU A 93 4.84 9.29 -12.57
N LEU A 94 3.67 8.67 -12.59
CA LEU A 94 2.90 8.31 -13.78
C LEU A 94 3.62 7.33 -14.72
N GLN A 95 4.69 6.69 -14.26
CA GLN A 95 5.38 5.66 -15.02
C GLN A 95 4.52 4.38 -15.09
N PRO A 96 4.53 3.66 -16.22
CA PRO A 96 3.76 2.42 -16.33
C PRO A 96 4.33 1.34 -15.42
N LEU A 97 3.45 0.65 -14.68
CA LEU A 97 3.81 -0.46 -13.81
C LEU A 97 3.48 -1.80 -14.46
N ARG A 98 2.30 -1.89 -15.06
CA ARG A 98 1.78 -3.12 -15.65
C ARG A 98 0.59 -2.84 -16.54
#